data_1edbf73b6ddfd0f83da2708f270b4514
#
_entry.id   1edbf73b6ddfd0f83da2708f270b4514
#
_cell.length_a   1.000
_cell.length_b   1.000
_cell.length_c   1.000
_cell.angle_alpha   90.00
_cell.angle_beta   90.00
_cell.angle_gamma   90.00
#
_symmetry.space_group_name_H-M   'P 1'
#
loop_
_entity.id
_entity.type
_entity.pdbx_description
1 polymer ?
#
loop_
_entity_poly.entity_id
_entity_poly.type
_entity_poly.pdbx_seq_one_letter_code
_entity_poly.pdbx_strand_id
1 'polypeptide(L)'
;PRQVISTIENLLSRQMLLKDYFNSSMSSVKVKDGIVLHPEDEELIQNVTDFIKNNIDDELLSPSSIAEFVGVSKATLYRKFKEIIDKTPSEFVRGIRLEYAAKLLRTTKLTVSEIMFKCGFSNKSYFYREFLKQYGVSPKDYRNQ
;
A
#
# COMPACT_ATOMS: atom_id res chain seq x y z
N PRO A 1 18.90 7.32 -0.07
CA PRO A 1 18.49 7.23 -0.12
C PRO A 1 17.83 7.39 -0.47
N ARG A 2 17.65 7.44 -0.59
CA ARG A 2 16.98 7.34 -0.80
C ARG A 2 16.32 7.79 -0.63
N GLN A 3 16.27 8.22 -0.57
CA GLN A 3 15.67 8.49 -0.14
C GLN A 3 15.53 8.35 0.61
N VAL A 4 16.11 8.29 1.09
CA VAL A 4 15.99 7.80 1.86
C VAL A 4 15.82 8.12 2.74
N ILE A 5 15.83 8.51 3.27
CA ILE A 5 15.16 8.46 4.23
C ILE A 5 14.63 9.33 4.60
N SER A 6 14.61 10.68 4.61
CA SER A 6 13.82 10.89 5.10
C SER A 6 13.58 10.46 5.18
N THR A 7 14.34 11.48 5.45
CA THR A 7 14.19 10.44 5.08
C THR A 7 14.77 9.58 5.80
N ILE A 8 15.77 10.05 6.86
CA ILE A 8 16.00 8.80 7.40
C ILE A 8 14.80 8.31 8.13
N GLU A 9 14.18 9.17 8.86
CA GLU A 9 12.98 8.79 9.54
C GLU A 9 11.90 8.39 8.59
N ASN A 10 11.78 9.11 7.48
CA ASN A 10 10.86 8.73 6.43
C ASN A 10 11.22 7.41 5.81
N LEU A 11 12.50 7.18 5.61
CA LEU A 11 12.95 5.93 5.05
C LEU A 11 12.67 4.78 6.01
N LEU A 12 12.94 4.99 7.30
CA LEU A 12 12.63 3.97 8.30
C LEU A 12 11.15 3.70 8.38
N SER A 13 10.33 4.74 8.36
CA SER A 13 8.89 4.58 8.37
C SER A 13 8.42 3.79 7.17
N ARG A 14 8.96 4.11 6.00
CA ARG A 14 8.59 3.39 4.79
C ARG A 14 9.07 1.95 4.82
N GLN A 15 10.28 1.73 5.32
CA GLN A 15 10.80 0.37 5.42
C GLN A 15 10.00 -0.44 6.42
N MET A 16 9.62 0.16 7.53
CA MET A 16 8.80 -0.52 8.50
C MET A 16 7.43 -0.83 7.95
N LEU A 17 6.83 0.11 7.25
CA LEU A 17 5.53 -0.09 6.65
C LEU A 17 5.58 -1.15 5.58
N LEU A 18 6.60 -1.11 4.76
CA LEU A 18 6.80 -2.10 3.71
C LEU A 18 7.07 -3.47 4.32
N LYS A 19 7.89 -3.51 5.36
CA LYS A 19 8.18 -4.74 6.06
C LYS A 19 6.92 -5.32 6.70
N ASP A 20 6.12 -4.47 7.33
CA ASP A 20 4.86 -4.91 7.92
C ASP A 20 3.92 -5.42 6.86
N TYR A 21 3.85 -4.72 5.74
CA TYR A 21 3.03 -5.16 4.62
C TYR A 21 3.51 -6.51 4.11
N PHE A 22 4.81 -6.67 3.94
CA PHE A 22 5.40 -7.94 3.52
C PHE A 22 5.09 -9.03 4.53
N ASN A 23 5.20 -8.72 5.82
CA ASN A 23 4.92 -9.70 6.86
C ASN A 23 3.46 -10.13 6.86
N SER A 24 2.56 -9.23 6.51
CA SER A 24 1.13 -9.53 6.50
C SER A 24 0.63 -10.06 5.16
N SER A 25 1.35 -9.76 4.07
CA SER A 25 0.89 -10.10 2.72
C SER A 25 1.92 -10.85 1.91
N MET A 26 3.15 -10.35 1.89
CA MET A 26 4.19 -10.89 1.03
C MET A 26 5.09 -11.88 1.72
N SER A 27 5.32 -11.69 3.02
CA SER A 27 6.22 -12.61 3.71
C SER A 27 5.67 -14.04 3.69
N SER A 28 4.35 -14.19 3.67
CA SER A 28 3.80 -15.53 3.56
C SER A 28 4.15 -16.16 2.22
N VAL A 29 4.22 -15.38 1.17
CA VAL A 29 4.63 -15.90 -0.13
C VAL A 29 6.10 -16.28 -0.10
N LYS A 30 6.95 -15.40 0.41
CA LYS A 30 8.38 -15.67 0.49
C LYS A 30 8.67 -16.89 1.36
N VAL A 31 8.06 -16.95 2.51
CA VAL A 31 8.31 -18.05 3.45
C VAL A 31 7.70 -19.34 2.92
N LYS A 32 6.47 -19.27 2.42
CA LYS A 32 5.75 -20.43 1.95
C LYS A 32 6.47 -21.11 0.81
N ASP A 33 6.97 -20.33 -0.14
CA ASP A 33 7.59 -20.87 -1.34
C ASP A 33 9.09 -20.99 -1.22
N GLY A 34 9.68 -20.46 -0.16
CA GLY A 34 11.12 -20.48 0.01
C GLY A 34 11.83 -19.65 -1.05
N ILE A 35 11.13 -18.73 -1.67
CA ILE A 35 11.66 -17.94 -2.76
C ILE A 35 12.15 -16.60 -2.24
N VAL A 36 13.38 -16.24 -2.63
CA VAL A 36 13.94 -14.93 -2.33
C VAL A 36 13.68 -14.05 -3.55
N LEU A 37 13.15 -12.86 -3.31
CA LEU A 37 12.90 -11.93 -4.41
C LEU A 37 14.21 -11.51 -5.06
N HIS A 38 14.18 -11.42 -6.38
CA HIS A 38 15.30 -10.83 -7.11
C HIS A 38 15.42 -9.34 -6.74
N PRO A 39 16.65 -8.82 -6.66
CA PRO A 39 16.81 -7.38 -6.37
C PRO A 39 16.02 -6.48 -7.30
N GLU A 40 15.88 -6.87 -8.56
CA GLU A 40 15.10 -6.10 -9.53
C GLU A 40 13.62 -6.05 -9.15
N ASP A 41 13.10 -7.18 -8.66
CA ASP A 41 11.70 -7.27 -8.27
C ASP A 41 11.46 -6.50 -6.96
N GLU A 42 12.41 -6.57 -6.03
CA GLU A 42 12.33 -5.78 -4.81
C GLU A 42 12.34 -4.29 -5.13
N GLU A 43 13.20 -3.89 -6.06
CA GLU A 43 13.28 -2.49 -6.48
C GLU A 43 11.99 -2.04 -7.13
N LEU A 44 11.40 -2.89 -7.97
CA LEU A 44 10.13 -2.57 -8.61
C LEU A 44 9.04 -2.33 -7.57
N ILE A 45 8.90 -3.25 -6.62
CA ILE A 45 7.88 -3.12 -5.58
C ILE A 45 8.14 -1.89 -4.72
N GLN A 46 9.40 -1.63 -4.40
CA GLN A 46 9.78 -0.45 -3.61
C GLN A 46 9.42 0.84 -4.35
N ASN A 47 9.74 0.90 -5.63
CA ASN A 47 9.47 2.10 -6.43
C ASN A 47 7.97 2.32 -6.57
N VAL A 48 7.20 1.25 -6.76
CA VAL A 48 5.75 1.35 -6.83
C VAL A 48 5.19 1.82 -5.50
N THR A 49 5.68 1.25 -4.40
CA THR A 49 5.22 1.63 -3.07
C THR A 49 5.49 3.11 -2.80
N ASP A 50 6.68 3.58 -3.12
CA ASP A 50 7.03 4.98 -2.92
C ASP A 50 6.15 5.90 -3.77
N PHE A 51 5.90 5.53 -5.00
CA PHE A 51 5.03 6.32 -5.87
C PHE A 51 3.61 6.40 -5.32
N ILE A 52 3.09 5.27 -4.84
CA ILE A 52 1.75 5.23 -4.24
C ILE A 52 1.69 6.14 -3.02
N LYS A 53 2.68 6.06 -2.13
CA LYS A 53 2.70 6.86 -0.92
C LYS A 53 2.80 8.35 -1.21
N ASN A 54 3.55 8.72 -2.24
CA ASN A 54 3.68 10.12 -2.61
C ASN A 54 2.44 10.67 -3.29
N ASN A 55 1.53 9.80 -3.74
CA ASN A 55 0.32 10.19 -4.43
C ASN A 55 -0.92 9.55 -3.81
N ILE A 56 -0.87 9.30 -2.51
CA ILE A 56 -1.86 8.48 -1.82
C ILE A 56 -3.27 9.07 -1.92
N ASP A 57 -3.38 10.39 -1.92
CA ASP A 57 -4.68 11.07 -1.97
C ASP A 57 -5.13 11.39 -3.40
N ASP A 58 -4.37 10.99 -4.40
CA ASP A 58 -4.70 11.28 -5.79
C ASP A 58 -5.70 10.23 -6.30
N GLU A 59 -6.91 10.65 -6.58
CA GLU A 59 -7.95 9.75 -7.09
C GLU A 59 -7.61 9.19 -8.47
N LEU A 60 -6.70 9.85 -9.19
CA LEU A 60 -6.28 9.40 -10.52
C LEU A 60 -5.16 8.39 -10.47
N LEU A 61 -4.69 8.04 -9.29
CA LEU A 61 -3.69 7.00 -9.13
C LEU A 61 -4.26 5.68 -9.65
N SER A 62 -3.62 5.11 -10.65
CA SER A 62 -4.13 3.95 -11.37
C SER A 62 -2.99 3.04 -11.79
N PRO A 63 -3.30 1.80 -12.17
CA PRO A 63 -2.26 0.93 -12.72
C PRO A 63 -1.54 1.53 -13.90
N SER A 64 -2.25 2.30 -14.74
CA SER A 64 -1.63 2.97 -15.88
C SER A 64 -0.62 4.01 -15.46
N SER A 65 -0.96 4.86 -14.48
CA SER A 65 -0.03 5.88 -14.00
C SER A 65 1.17 5.25 -13.29
N ILE A 66 0.95 4.17 -12.58
CA ILE A 66 2.04 3.45 -11.91
C ILE A 66 2.99 2.87 -12.95
N ALA A 67 2.46 2.18 -13.96
CA ALA A 67 3.27 1.57 -15.00
C ALA A 67 4.10 2.62 -15.72
N GLU A 68 3.49 3.75 -16.03
CA GLU A 68 4.18 4.84 -16.69
C GLU A 68 5.33 5.36 -15.83
N PHE A 69 5.09 5.54 -14.55
CA PHE A 69 6.12 6.04 -13.64
C PHE A 69 7.32 5.11 -13.55
N VAL A 70 7.08 3.81 -13.44
CA VAL A 70 8.18 2.85 -13.29
C VAL A 70 8.74 2.38 -14.62
N GLY A 71 8.18 2.83 -15.73
CA GLY A 71 8.76 2.60 -17.05
C GLY A 71 8.50 1.22 -17.64
N VAL A 72 7.39 0.60 -17.29
CA VAL A 72 7.00 -0.71 -17.85
C VAL A 72 5.60 -0.61 -18.46
N SER A 73 5.25 -1.58 -19.28
CA SER A 73 3.89 -1.63 -19.79
C SER A 73 2.92 -2.06 -18.69
N LYS A 74 1.67 -1.71 -18.87
CA LYS A 74 0.63 -2.11 -17.92
C LYS A 74 0.56 -3.64 -17.81
N ALA A 75 0.70 -4.34 -18.94
CA ALA A 75 0.69 -5.79 -18.95
C ALA A 75 1.85 -6.36 -18.14
N THR A 76 3.04 -5.77 -18.28
CA THR A 76 4.21 -6.19 -17.51
C THR A 76 3.99 -5.96 -16.02
N LEU A 77 3.42 -4.81 -15.68
CA LEU A 77 3.13 -4.50 -14.27
C LEU A 77 2.20 -5.55 -13.67
N TYR A 78 1.11 -5.88 -14.35
CA TYR A 78 0.17 -6.88 -13.87
C TYR A 78 0.83 -8.24 -13.72
N ARG A 79 1.59 -8.66 -14.72
CA ARG A 79 2.27 -9.95 -14.68
C ARG A 79 3.26 -10.04 -13.53
N LYS A 80 4.07 -9.00 -13.36
CA LYS A 80 5.06 -8.97 -12.28
C LYS A 80 4.40 -9.00 -10.91
N PHE A 81 3.34 -8.23 -10.74
CA PHE A 81 2.63 -8.22 -9.45
C PHE A 81 2.02 -9.58 -9.15
N LYS A 82 1.46 -10.23 -10.17
CA LYS A 82 0.91 -11.57 -9.98
C LYS A 82 2.00 -12.56 -9.56
N GLU A 83 3.16 -12.48 -10.20
CA GLU A 83 4.28 -13.38 -9.90
C GLU A 83 4.87 -13.14 -8.52
N ILE A 84 5.02 -11.87 -8.15
CA ILE A 84 5.74 -11.51 -6.92
C ILE A 84 4.85 -11.60 -5.69
N ILE A 85 3.66 -11.06 -5.74
CA ILE A 85 2.82 -10.94 -4.55
C ILE A 85 1.40 -11.49 -4.73
N ASP A 86 1.10 -12.04 -5.89
CA ASP A 86 -0.21 -12.62 -6.19
C ASP A 86 -1.36 -11.65 -5.96
N LYS A 87 -1.14 -10.38 -6.35
CA LYS A 87 -2.14 -9.33 -6.25
C LYS A 87 -2.10 -8.47 -7.51
N THR A 88 -3.23 -7.85 -7.82
CA THR A 88 -3.22 -6.85 -8.89
C THR A 88 -2.66 -5.54 -8.34
N PRO A 89 -2.16 -4.66 -9.23
CA PRO A 89 -1.71 -3.34 -8.78
C PRO A 89 -2.82 -2.56 -8.06
N SER A 90 -4.07 -2.69 -8.48
CA SER A 90 -5.19 -2.02 -7.82
C SER A 90 -5.39 -2.53 -6.40
N GLU A 91 -5.29 -3.83 -6.21
CA GLU A 91 -5.39 -4.41 -4.87
C GLU A 91 -4.25 -3.94 -3.98
N PHE A 92 -3.06 -3.82 -4.56
CA PHE A 92 -1.90 -3.33 -3.82
C PHE A 92 -2.09 -1.88 -3.39
N VAL A 93 -2.56 -1.02 -4.29
CA VAL A 93 -2.87 0.38 -3.96
C VAL A 93 -3.89 0.45 -2.84
N ARG A 94 -4.96 -0.31 -2.97
CA ARG A 94 -6.02 -0.33 -1.96
C ARG A 94 -5.48 -0.73 -0.60
N GLY A 95 -4.64 -1.77 -0.56
CA GLY A 95 -4.04 -2.22 0.69
C GLY A 95 -3.20 -1.15 1.36
N ILE A 96 -2.40 -0.44 0.60
CA ILE A 96 -1.56 0.64 1.14
C ILE A 96 -2.42 1.79 1.65
N ARG A 97 -3.46 2.15 0.90
CA ARG A 97 -4.38 3.21 1.33
C ARG A 97 -5.08 2.85 2.64
N LEU A 98 -5.50 1.59 2.78
CA LEU A 98 -6.15 1.16 4.00
C LEU A 98 -5.19 1.11 5.18
N GLU A 99 -3.94 0.73 4.96
CA GLU A 99 -2.93 0.76 6.01
C GLU A 99 -2.69 2.19 6.50
N TYR A 100 -2.64 3.13 5.57
CA TYR A 100 -2.47 4.53 5.94
C TYR A 100 -3.68 5.02 6.73
N ALA A 101 -4.89 4.62 6.32
CA ALA A 101 -6.10 4.97 7.06
C ALA A 101 -6.05 4.41 8.48
N ALA A 102 -5.64 3.16 8.64
CA ALA A 102 -5.52 2.53 9.95
C ALA A 102 -4.54 3.29 10.84
N LYS A 103 -3.41 3.71 10.25
CA LYS A 103 -2.43 4.50 10.98
C LYS A 103 -3.00 5.82 11.45
N LEU A 104 -3.73 6.52 10.58
CA LEU A 104 -4.32 7.81 10.93
C LEU A 104 -5.42 7.65 11.98
N LEU A 105 -6.15 6.55 11.96
CA LEU A 105 -7.16 6.29 12.98
C LEU A 105 -6.52 6.15 14.35
N ARG A 106 -5.34 5.58 14.43
CA ARG A 106 -4.64 5.38 15.70
C ARG A 106 -3.87 6.62 16.16
N THR A 107 -3.39 7.42 15.23
CA THR A 107 -2.42 8.48 15.56
C THR A 107 -2.98 9.89 15.48
N THR A 108 -4.21 10.06 14.99
CA THR A 108 -4.80 11.40 14.84
C THR A 108 -6.21 11.43 15.40
N LYS A 109 -6.74 12.65 15.51
CA LYS A 109 -8.15 12.85 15.89
C LYS A 109 -9.01 13.25 14.71
N LEU A 110 -8.49 13.06 13.50
CA LEU A 110 -9.27 13.34 12.30
C LEU A 110 -10.52 12.46 12.26
N THR A 111 -11.58 12.99 11.68
CA THR A 111 -12.80 12.20 11.52
C THR A 111 -12.56 11.08 10.53
N VAL A 112 -13.38 10.05 10.58
CA VAL A 112 -13.28 8.94 9.63
C VAL A 112 -13.42 9.47 8.20
N SER A 113 -14.32 10.42 7.97
CA SER A 113 -14.49 11.00 6.63
C SER A 113 -13.24 11.73 6.16
N GLU A 114 -12.62 12.49 7.05
CA GLU A 114 -11.37 13.19 6.71
C GLU A 114 -10.26 12.21 6.36
N ILE A 115 -10.16 11.13 7.14
CA ILE A 115 -9.17 10.09 6.89
C ILE A 115 -9.41 9.42 5.55
N MET A 116 -10.68 9.11 5.27
CA MET A 116 -11.05 8.49 4.00
C MET A 116 -10.53 9.29 2.82
N PHE A 117 -10.82 10.60 2.81
CA PHE A 117 -10.38 11.46 1.72
C PHE A 117 -8.86 11.60 1.66
N LYS A 118 -8.21 11.71 2.83
CA LYS A 118 -6.76 11.79 2.87
C LYS A 118 -6.10 10.56 2.27
N CYS A 119 -6.76 9.42 2.36
CA CYS A 119 -6.21 8.16 1.85
C CYS A 119 -6.64 7.89 0.41
N GLY A 120 -7.33 8.82 -0.22
CA GLY A 120 -7.68 8.70 -1.63
C GLY A 120 -8.97 7.96 -1.92
N PHE A 121 -9.78 7.72 -0.91
CA PHE A 121 -11.11 7.12 -1.11
C PHE A 121 -12.16 8.21 -1.26
N SER A 122 -13.04 8.04 -2.21
CA SER A 122 -14.12 9.01 -2.43
C SER A 122 -15.51 8.42 -2.15
N ASN A 123 -15.59 7.10 -1.99
CA ASN A 123 -16.87 6.42 -1.72
C ASN A 123 -16.85 5.80 -0.34
N LYS A 124 -17.72 6.31 0.53
CA LYS A 124 -17.74 5.89 1.93
C LYS A 124 -18.11 4.41 2.10
N SER A 125 -19.11 3.94 1.37
CA SER A 125 -19.53 2.56 1.46
C SER A 125 -18.41 1.61 1.04
N TYR A 126 -17.72 1.96 -0.02
CA TYR A 126 -16.60 1.17 -0.51
C TYR A 126 -15.47 1.15 0.51
N PHE A 127 -15.14 2.32 1.07
CA PHE A 127 -14.08 2.42 2.07
C PHE A 127 -14.39 1.55 3.29
N TYR A 128 -15.60 1.66 3.81
CA TYR A 128 -15.99 0.89 4.99
C TYR A 128 -15.94 -0.61 4.72
N ARG A 129 -16.45 -1.01 3.56
CA ARG A 129 -16.46 -2.43 3.19
C ARG A 129 -15.06 -3.00 3.08
N GLU A 130 -14.16 -2.28 2.39
CA GLU A 130 -12.80 -2.76 2.19
C GLU A 130 -11.99 -2.71 3.48
N PHE A 131 -12.22 -1.70 4.31
CA PHE A 131 -11.56 -1.63 5.61
C PHE A 131 -11.98 -2.81 6.49
N LEU A 132 -13.26 -3.11 6.51
CA LEU A 132 -13.78 -4.24 7.28
C LEU A 132 -13.17 -5.55 6.80
N LYS A 133 -13.03 -5.73 5.50
CA LYS A 133 -12.41 -6.93 4.96
C LYS A 133 -10.97 -7.08 5.42
N GLN A 134 -10.21 -5.98 5.44
CA GLN A 134 -8.79 -6.05 5.76
C GLN A 134 -8.53 -6.18 7.25
N TYR A 135 -9.30 -5.52 8.08
CA TYR A 135 -9.04 -5.44 9.51
C TYR A 135 -10.05 -6.16 10.40
N GLY A 136 -11.14 -6.63 9.82
CA GLY A 136 -12.15 -7.38 10.56
C GLY A 136 -13.07 -6.54 11.42
N VAL A 137 -12.89 -5.23 11.48
CA VAL A 137 -13.73 -4.31 12.23
C VAL A 137 -13.90 -3.03 11.41
N SER A 138 -14.92 -2.25 11.76
CA SER A 138 -15.15 -0.97 11.10
C SER A 138 -14.05 0.03 11.47
N PRO A 139 -13.86 1.10 10.68
CA PRO A 139 -12.91 2.13 11.05
C PRO A 139 -13.14 2.71 12.44
N LYS A 140 -14.39 2.94 12.80
CA LYS A 140 -14.73 3.46 14.12
C LYS A 140 -14.33 2.50 15.23
N ASP A 141 -14.65 1.22 15.06
CA ASP A 141 -14.30 0.22 16.05
C ASP A 141 -12.79 0.03 16.15
N TYR A 142 -12.12 0.12 15.03
CA TYR A 142 -10.66 0.02 14.99
C TYR A 142 -10.03 1.14 15.83
N ARG A 143 -10.55 2.36 15.70
CA ARG A 143 -10.04 3.50 16.47
C ARG A 143 -10.24 3.30 17.97
N ASN A 144 -11.33 2.66 18.34
CA ASN A 144 -11.70 2.51 19.74
C ASN A 144 -11.07 1.30 20.41
N GLN A 145 -10.28 0.54 19.70
CA GLN A 145 -9.59 -0.62 20.27
C GLN A 145 -8.47 -0.23 21.21
#